data_d7742a1aa673c61fc7932581d252fd99
#
_entry.id   d7742a1aa673c61fc7932581d252fd99
#
_cell.length_a   1.000
_cell.length_b   1.000
_cell.length_c   1.000
_cell.angle_alpha   90.00
_cell.angle_beta   90.00
_cell.angle_gamma   90.00
#
_symmetry.space_group_name_H-M   'P 1'
#
loop_
_entity.id
_entity.type
_entity.pdbx_description
1 polymer ?
#
loop_
_entity_poly.entity_id
_entity_poly.type
_entity_poly.pdbx_seq_one_letter_code
_entity_poly.pdbx_strand_id
1 'polypeptide(L)'
;LIGYIWYEATEEEKNFITLLDLINASEAREDDETYQSPVDLLFSQLEEREPDHFAVKQYRKFKMAAGKTLKSILISCGARLAPFDIKELRDLMEYDELELDTLGDQKTALFVILSDTDSTFNFVAALMYSQLFNLLCDKADDFYGGRLPVHVRLILDEFANIGQIPNFDKLIATIRSREISASIILQSQSQLKTIYKDAADTIVGNCDSTLFLGGKEKS
;
A
#
# COMPACT_ATOMS: atom_id res chain seq x y z
N LEU A 1 -10.19 -6.61 -11.36
CA LEU A 1 -11.10 -6.22 -10.27
C LEU A 1 -10.90 -4.75 -9.91
N ILE A 2 -9.68 -4.29 -9.58
CA ILE A 2 -9.42 -2.87 -9.22
C ILE A 2 -9.97 -1.92 -10.29
N GLY A 3 -9.72 -2.20 -11.59
CA GLY A 3 -10.26 -1.37 -12.66
C GLY A 3 -11.80 -1.38 -12.74
N TYR A 4 -12.45 -2.47 -12.38
CA TYR A 4 -13.90 -2.53 -12.26
C TYR A 4 -14.40 -1.61 -11.15
N ILE A 5 -13.83 -1.74 -9.95
CA ILE A 5 -14.20 -0.90 -8.80
C ILE A 5 -13.98 0.58 -9.12
N TRP A 6 -12.85 0.92 -9.72
CA TRP A 6 -12.51 2.31 -10.04
C TRP A 6 -13.51 3.00 -10.97
N TYR A 7 -13.96 2.29 -12.01
CA TYR A 7 -14.81 2.88 -13.06
C TYR A 7 -16.30 2.66 -12.82
N GLU A 8 -16.70 1.56 -12.18
CA GLU A 8 -18.08 1.13 -12.15
C GLU A 8 -18.73 1.18 -10.76
N ALA A 9 -17.94 1.12 -9.69
CA ALA A 9 -18.46 1.11 -8.33
C ALA A 9 -18.86 2.52 -7.87
N THR A 10 -19.80 2.59 -6.93
CA THR A 10 -20.16 3.83 -6.23
C THR A 10 -18.97 4.31 -5.37
N GLU A 11 -18.96 5.57 -4.96
CA GLU A 11 -17.86 6.10 -4.12
C GLU A 11 -17.72 5.33 -2.79
N GLU A 12 -18.82 4.85 -2.22
CA GLU A 12 -18.85 4.07 -0.99
C GLU A 12 -18.24 2.67 -1.18
N GLU A 13 -18.31 2.11 -2.39
CA GLU A 13 -17.76 0.81 -2.75
C GLU A 13 -16.31 0.89 -3.27
N LYS A 14 -15.77 2.08 -3.48
CA LYS A 14 -14.38 2.29 -3.93
C LYS A 14 -13.39 2.11 -2.77
N ASN A 15 -13.43 0.96 -2.13
CA ASN A 15 -12.58 0.62 -1.01
C ASN A 15 -11.94 -0.77 -1.16
N PHE A 16 -11.02 -1.08 -0.24
CA PHE A 16 -10.27 -2.33 -0.28
C PHE A 16 -11.15 -3.53 0.07
N ILE A 17 -12.19 -3.34 0.87
CA ILE A 17 -13.10 -4.42 1.29
C ILE A 17 -13.90 -4.93 0.09
N THR A 18 -14.40 -4.04 -0.76
CA THR A 18 -15.07 -4.42 -2.02
C THR A 18 -14.14 -5.27 -2.90
N LEU A 19 -12.84 -4.96 -2.95
CA LEU A 19 -11.87 -5.78 -3.68
C LEU A 19 -11.77 -7.19 -3.08
N LEU A 20 -11.70 -7.32 -1.76
CA LEU A 20 -11.66 -8.60 -1.07
C LEU A 20 -12.91 -9.43 -1.33
N ASP A 21 -14.07 -8.80 -1.25
CA ASP A 21 -15.35 -9.47 -1.49
C ASP A 21 -15.47 -9.95 -2.95
N LEU A 22 -15.01 -9.18 -3.93
CA LEU A 22 -14.94 -9.61 -5.32
C LEU A 22 -13.93 -10.76 -5.52
N ILE A 23 -12.80 -10.76 -4.83
CA ILE A 23 -11.85 -11.87 -4.88
C ILE A 23 -12.48 -13.14 -4.29
N ASN A 24 -13.14 -13.03 -3.16
CA ASN A 24 -13.84 -14.15 -2.50
C ASN A 24 -15.02 -14.67 -3.34
N ALA A 25 -15.71 -13.80 -4.06
CA ALA A 25 -16.78 -14.16 -4.99
C ALA A 25 -16.25 -14.72 -6.33
N SER A 26 -14.93 -14.63 -6.58
CA SER A 26 -14.29 -15.19 -7.76
C SER A 26 -14.00 -16.68 -7.54
N GLU A 27 -14.82 -17.56 -8.08
CA GLU A 27 -14.59 -18.99 -8.02
C GLU A 27 -14.12 -19.52 -9.38
N ALA A 28 -13.24 -20.54 -9.35
CA ALA A 28 -12.87 -21.32 -10.52
C ALA A 28 -13.04 -22.80 -10.21
N ARG A 29 -13.81 -23.51 -11.03
CA ARG A 29 -14.02 -24.96 -10.93
C ARG A 29 -13.17 -25.68 -11.96
N GLU A 30 -12.49 -26.75 -11.53
CA GLU A 30 -11.64 -27.55 -12.40
C GLU A 30 -12.45 -28.55 -13.24
N ASP A 31 -13.60 -28.97 -12.72
CA ASP A 31 -14.48 -30.02 -13.23
C ASP A 31 -15.63 -29.47 -14.09
N ASP A 32 -15.80 -28.15 -14.13
CA ASP A 32 -16.86 -27.49 -14.90
C ASP A 32 -16.33 -26.19 -15.54
N GLU A 33 -15.92 -26.28 -16.81
CA GLU A 33 -15.43 -25.15 -17.59
C GLU A 33 -16.55 -24.16 -17.97
N THR A 34 -17.81 -24.54 -17.78
CA THR A 34 -18.97 -23.68 -18.08
C THR A 34 -19.45 -22.90 -16.88
N TYR A 35 -18.88 -23.18 -15.70
CA TYR A 35 -19.24 -22.50 -14.45
C TYR A 35 -18.90 -21.00 -14.54
N GLN A 36 -19.88 -20.21 -14.20
CA GLN A 36 -19.75 -18.74 -14.09
C GLN A 36 -19.90 -18.33 -12.62
N SER A 37 -18.87 -17.71 -12.08
CA SER A 37 -18.92 -17.08 -10.77
C SER A 37 -19.75 -15.79 -10.81
N PRO A 38 -20.20 -15.26 -9.65
CA PRO A 38 -20.85 -13.95 -9.60
C PRO A 38 -20.03 -12.84 -10.26
N VAL A 39 -18.71 -12.90 -10.16
CA VAL A 39 -17.80 -11.95 -10.80
C VAL A 39 -17.77 -12.12 -12.34
N ASP A 40 -17.84 -13.35 -12.83
CA ASP A 40 -17.97 -13.59 -14.28
C ASP A 40 -19.22 -12.94 -14.85
N LEU A 41 -20.34 -13.02 -14.12
CA LEU A 41 -21.59 -12.39 -14.53
C LEU A 41 -21.50 -10.86 -14.56
N LEU A 42 -20.87 -10.25 -13.56
CA LEU A 42 -20.62 -8.79 -13.53
C LEU A 42 -19.82 -8.34 -14.74
N PHE A 43 -18.74 -9.06 -15.06
CA PHE A 43 -17.91 -8.73 -16.21
C PHE A 43 -18.60 -9.00 -17.54
N SER A 44 -19.47 -10.02 -17.64
CA SER A 44 -20.25 -10.28 -18.83
C SER A 44 -21.26 -9.14 -19.09
N GLN A 45 -21.94 -8.66 -18.07
CA GLN A 45 -22.86 -7.51 -18.19
C GLN A 45 -22.12 -6.22 -18.60
N LEU A 46 -20.94 -5.98 -18.03
CA LEU A 46 -20.11 -4.84 -18.42
C LEU A 46 -19.64 -4.97 -19.88
N GLU A 47 -19.25 -6.16 -20.30
CA GLU A 47 -18.80 -6.46 -21.66
C GLU A 47 -19.91 -6.26 -22.70
N GLU A 48 -21.14 -6.63 -22.38
CA GLU A 48 -22.31 -6.38 -23.25
C GLU A 48 -22.57 -4.88 -23.44
N ARG A 49 -22.39 -4.08 -22.36
CA ARG A 49 -22.59 -2.63 -22.41
C ARG A 49 -21.40 -1.91 -23.06
N GLU A 50 -20.17 -2.28 -22.68
CA GLU A 50 -18.93 -1.63 -23.09
C GLU A 50 -17.83 -2.65 -23.41
N PRO A 51 -17.83 -3.26 -24.61
CA PRO A 51 -16.86 -4.30 -25.00
C PRO A 51 -15.39 -3.88 -24.92
N ASP A 52 -15.14 -2.57 -25.06
CA ASP A 52 -13.79 -1.97 -25.04
C ASP A 52 -13.37 -1.44 -23.67
N HIS A 53 -14.20 -1.62 -22.64
CA HIS A 53 -13.88 -1.19 -21.27
C HIS A 53 -12.54 -1.75 -20.77
N PHE A 54 -11.74 -0.92 -20.09
CA PHE A 54 -10.42 -1.32 -19.59
C PHE A 54 -10.48 -2.57 -18.72
N ALA A 55 -11.39 -2.62 -17.75
CA ALA A 55 -11.53 -3.75 -16.83
C ALA A 55 -11.91 -5.04 -17.56
N VAL A 56 -12.80 -4.98 -18.57
CA VAL A 56 -13.18 -6.12 -19.41
C VAL A 56 -11.98 -6.67 -20.15
N LYS A 57 -11.16 -5.80 -20.78
CA LYS A 57 -9.94 -6.21 -21.48
C LYS A 57 -8.95 -6.93 -20.56
N GLN A 58 -8.80 -6.50 -19.31
CA GLN A 58 -7.93 -7.17 -18.34
C GLN A 58 -8.54 -8.48 -17.85
N TYR A 59 -9.85 -8.51 -17.62
CA TYR A 59 -10.55 -9.71 -17.17
C TYR A 59 -10.50 -10.83 -18.21
N ARG A 60 -10.69 -10.51 -19.49
CA ARG A 60 -10.52 -11.47 -20.60
C ARG A 60 -9.14 -12.14 -20.58
N LYS A 61 -8.07 -11.36 -20.37
CA LYS A 61 -6.70 -11.90 -20.25
C LYS A 61 -6.56 -12.85 -19.08
N PHE A 62 -7.15 -12.52 -17.93
CA PHE A 62 -7.18 -13.39 -16.77
C PHE A 62 -7.91 -14.72 -17.08
N LYS A 63 -9.07 -14.66 -17.74
CA LYS A 63 -9.89 -15.82 -18.11
C LYS A 63 -9.26 -16.69 -19.19
N MET A 64 -8.25 -16.21 -19.91
CA MET A 64 -7.48 -17.04 -20.87
C MET A 64 -6.65 -18.12 -20.21
N ALA A 65 -6.38 -18.02 -18.92
CA ALA A 65 -5.68 -19.05 -18.18
C ALA A 65 -6.56 -20.31 -17.98
N ALA A 66 -5.97 -21.48 -18.03
CA ALA A 66 -6.67 -22.74 -17.75
C ALA A 66 -7.23 -22.77 -16.32
N GLY A 67 -8.32 -23.50 -16.07
CA GLY A 67 -9.03 -23.54 -14.79
C GLY A 67 -8.14 -23.83 -13.58
N LYS A 68 -7.17 -24.75 -13.70
CA LYS A 68 -6.16 -25.01 -12.65
C LYS A 68 -5.30 -23.78 -12.33
N THR A 69 -4.90 -23.04 -13.36
CA THR A 69 -4.10 -21.83 -13.20
C THR A 69 -4.92 -20.73 -12.54
N LEU A 70 -6.17 -20.51 -12.96
CA LEU A 70 -7.09 -19.55 -12.33
C LEU A 70 -7.27 -19.87 -10.86
N LYS A 71 -7.54 -21.13 -10.52
CA LYS A 71 -7.69 -21.57 -9.12
C LYS A 71 -6.42 -21.32 -8.31
N SER A 72 -5.25 -21.61 -8.86
CA SER A 72 -3.96 -21.36 -8.19
C SER A 72 -3.73 -19.87 -7.94
N ILE A 73 -4.10 -18.99 -8.88
CA ILE A 73 -4.02 -17.54 -8.73
C ILE A 73 -4.96 -17.09 -7.59
N LEU A 74 -6.22 -17.52 -7.58
CA LEU A 74 -7.18 -17.15 -6.55
C LEU A 74 -6.76 -17.63 -5.15
N ILE A 75 -6.26 -18.89 -5.05
CA ILE A 75 -5.72 -19.41 -3.79
C ILE A 75 -4.53 -18.57 -3.31
N SER A 76 -3.61 -18.21 -4.22
CA SER A 76 -2.45 -17.38 -3.88
C SER A 76 -2.86 -15.97 -3.43
N CYS A 77 -3.87 -15.37 -4.06
CA CYS A 77 -4.45 -14.11 -3.63
C CYS A 77 -5.08 -14.23 -2.25
N GLY A 78 -5.94 -15.23 -2.04
CA GLY A 78 -6.61 -15.46 -0.76
C GLY A 78 -5.62 -15.68 0.39
N ALA A 79 -4.59 -16.50 0.18
CA ALA A 79 -3.56 -16.73 1.20
C ALA A 79 -2.80 -15.46 1.61
N ARG A 80 -2.52 -14.56 0.65
CA ARG A 80 -1.83 -13.29 0.93
C ARG A 80 -2.73 -12.25 1.57
N LEU A 81 -4.03 -12.31 1.30
CA LEU A 81 -5.02 -11.36 1.79
C LEU A 81 -5.74 -11.87 3.06
N ALA A 82 -5.45 -13.10 3.51
CA ALA A 82 -6.03 -13.67 4.71
C ALA A 82 -5.96 -12.79 5.98
N PRO A 83 -4.91 -11.97 6.21
CA PRO A 83 -4.91 -11.05 7.35
C PRO A 83 -6.10 -10.07 7.35
N PHE A 84 -6.63 -9.73 6.19
CA PHE A 84 -7.77 -8.83 6.06
C PHE A 84 -9.13 -9.50 6.30
N ASP A 85 -9.17 -10.79 6.61
CA ASP A 85 -10.38 -11.46 7.11
C ASP A 85 -10.65 -11.13 8.59
N ILE A 86 -9.67 -10.54 9.28
CA ILE A 86 -9.81 -10.05 10.65
C ILE A 86 -10.73 -8.82 10.63
N LYS A 87 -11.81 -8.88 11.41
CA LYS A 87 -12.86 -7.86 11.41
C LYS A 87 -12.31 -6.46 11.66
N GLU A 88 -11.47 -6.32 12.69
CA GLU A 88 -10.89 -5.03 13.08
C GLU A 88 -10.05 -4.40 11.96
N LEU A 89 -9.38 -5.24 11.16
CA LEU A 89 -8.61 -4.77 10.02
C LEU A 89 -9.51 -4.42 8.83
N ARG A 90 -10.60 -5.17 8.62
CA ARG A 90 -11.62 -4.81 7.63
C ARG A 90 -12.23 -3.46 7.93
N ASP A 91 -12.69 -3.27 9.18
CA ASP A 91 -13.28 -2.02 9.63
C ASP A 91 -12.33 -0.83 9.41
N LEU A 92 -11.01 -1.02 9.64
CA LEU A 92 -9.98 0.00 9.40
C LEU A 92 -9.80 0.36 7.91
N MET A 93 -10.12 -0.56 6.99
CA MET A 93 -9.91 -0.40 5.54
C MET A 93 -11.17 -0.02 4.77
N GLU A 94 -12.30 0.17 5.46
CA GLU A 94 -13.58 0.42 4.83
C GLU A 94 -13.69 1.85 4.28
N TYR A 95 -13.14 2.82 5.00
CA TYR A 95 -13.18 4.23 4.61
C TYR A 95 -11.92 4.99 5.05
N ASP A 96 -11.67 6.15 4.45
CA ASP A 96 -10.52 6.98 4.77
C ASP A 96 -10.82 7.93 5.94
N GLU A 97 -10.30 7.59 7.12
CA GLU A 97 -10.36 8.44 8.31
C GLU A 97 -9.12 9.35 8.47
N LEU A 98 -8.02 8.99 7.81
CA LEU A 98 -6.72 9.63 8.05
C LEU A 98 -6.52 10.88 7.20
N GLU A 99 -7.17 10.95 6.04
CA GLU A 99 -7.01 12.05 5.07
C GLU A 99 -5.52 12.41 4.88
N LEU A 100 -4.68 11.38 4.65
CA LEU A 100 -3.22 11.50 4.62
C LEU A 100 -2.71 12.56 3.64
N ASP A 101 -3.46 12.81 2.59
CA ASP A 101 -3.16 13.84 1.58
C ASP A 101 -3.27 15.26 2.12
N THR A 102 -3.97 15.48 3.25
CA THR A 102 -4.17 16.82 3.85
C THR A 102 -3.07 17.23 4.82
N LEU A 103 -2.17 16.31 5.21
CA LEU A 103 -1.15 16.58 6.23
C LEU A 103 -0.17 17.71 5.86
N GLY A 104 -0.03 18.00 4.58
CA GLY A 104 0.78 19.12 4.08
C GLY A 104 0.04 20.43 3.88
N ASP A 105 -1.28 20.48 4.10
CA ASP A 105 -2.12 21.65 3.86
C ASP A 105 -2.23 22.55 5.09
N GLN A 106 -2.26 21.95 6.26
CA GLN A 106 -2.43 22.64 7.54
C GLN A 106 -1.56 22.01 8.63
N LYS A 107 -1.38 22.75 9.74
CA LYS A 107 -0.62 22.24 10.89
C LYS A 107 -1.40 21.13 11.57
N THR A 108 -0.95 19.91 11.36
CA THR A 108 -1.57 18.68 11.86
C THR A 108 -0.50 17.83 12.58
N ALA A 109 -0.90 17.05 13.57
CA ALA A 109 -0.06 16.05 14.21
C ALA A 109 -0.75 14.69 14.12
N LEU A 110 -0.15 13.76 13.40
CA LEU A 110 -0.58 12.36 13.31
C LEU A 110 0.30 11.49 14.20
N PHE A 111 -0.31 10.77 15.14
CA PHE A 111 0.37 9.81 16.00
C PHE A 111 0.03 8.39 15.55
N VAL A 112 1.06 7.63 15.17
CA VAL A 112 0.93 6.24 14.75
C VAL A 112 1.54 5.37 15.84
N ILE A 113 0.70 4.59 16.51
CA ILE A 113 1.12 3.71 17.62
C ILE A 113 1.22 2.29 17.09
N LEU A 114 2.41 1.72 17.16
CA LEU A 114 2.70 0.34 16.75
C LEU A 114 3.09 -0.49 17.97
N SER A 115 2.78 -1.79 17.95
CA SER A 115 3.29 -2.71 18.95
C SER A 115 4.79 -2.92 18.76
N ASP A 116 5.56 -2.92 19.84
CA ASP A 116 6.98 -3.25 19.85
C ASP A 116 7.24 -4.76 20.01
N THR A 117 6.21 -5.51 20.44
CA THR A 117 6.30 -6.96 20.72
C THR A 117 5.58 -7.83 19.68
N ASP A 118 4.66 -7.25 18.90
CA ASP A 118 3.88 -7.97 17.89
C ASP A 118 4.02 -7.30 16.51
N SER A 119 4.65 -7.99 15.59
CA SER A 119 4.89 -7.53 14.22
C SER A 119 3.81 -7.94 13.21
N THR A 120 2.75 -8.62 13.65
CA THR A 120 1.73 -9.20 12.77
C THR A 120 1.12 -8.16 11.81
N PHE A 121 0.91 -6.93 12.28
CA PHE A 121 0.27 -5.86 11.51
C PHE A 121 1.23 -4.77 11.02
N ASN A 122 2.53 -4.96 11.14
CA ASN A 122 3.52 -3.96 10.68
C ASN A 122 3.39 -3.64 9.18
N PHE A 123 2.91 -4.60 8.38
CA PHE A 123 2.65 -4.37 6.95
C PHE A 123 1.59 -3.29 6.70
N VAL A 124 0.62 -3.10 7.61
CA VAL A 124 -0.39 -2.04 7.53
C VAL A 124 0.27 -0.67 7.68
N ALA A 125 1.18 -0.54 8.64
CA ALA A 125 1.96 0.69 8.82
C ALA A 125 2.87 0.96 7.60
N ALA A 126 3.55 -0.06 7.07
CA ALA A 126 4.36 0.09 5.87
C ALA A 126 3.53 0.53 4.65
N LEU A 127 2.30 0.00 4.51
CA LEU A 127 1.35 0.41 3.48
C LEU A 127 0.92 1.87 3.67
N MET A 128 0.52 2.24 4.89
CA MET A 128 0.15 3.62 5.24
C MET A 128 1.28 4.61 4.92
N TYR A 129 2.51 4.33 5.33
CA TYR A 129 3.65 5.19 5.02
C TYR A 129 3.93 5.28 3.51
N SER A 130 3.78 4.17 2.78
CA SER A 130 3.90 4.18 1.32
C SER A 130 2.87 5.08 0.66
N GLN A 131 1.61 5.02 1.10
CA GLN A 131 0.54 5.89 0.64
C GLN A 131 0.81 7.34 1.02
N LEU A 132 1.18 7.61 2.27
CA LEU A 132 1.48 8.95 2.76
C LEU A 132 2.54 9.66 1.90
N PHE A 133 3.67 9.00 1.66
CA PHE A 133 4.73 9.60 0.84
C PHE A 133 4.26 9.87 -0.58
N ASN A 134 3.55 8.94 -1.21
CA ASN A 134 3.05 9.12 -2.58
C ASN A 134 2.03 10.27 -2.64
N LEU A 135 1.02 10.27 -1.77
CA LEU A 135 -0.01 11.30 -1.73
C LEU A 135 0.56 12.69 -1.50
N LEU A 136 1.49 12.84 -0.56
CA LEU A 136 2.14 14.12 -0.28
C LEU A 136 3.03 14.59 -1.44
N CYS A 137 3.75 13.68 -2.09
CA CYS A 137 4.56 14.00 -3.26
C CYS A 137 3.69 14.43 -4.45
N ASP A 138 2.65 13.66 -4.76
CA ASP A 138 1.72 13.94 -5.86
C ASP A 138 1.01 15.28 -5.62
N LYS A 139 0.55 15.52 -4.38
CA LYS A 139 -0.10 16.79 -4.01
C LYS A 139 0.84 17.99 -4.11
N ALA A 140 2.10 17.82 -3.69
CA ALA A 140 3.11 18.87 -3.86
C ALA A 140 3.33 19.19 -5.33
N ASP A 141 3.44 18.17 -6.19
CA ASP A 141 3.73 18.34 -7.61
C ASP A 141 2.52 18.87 -8.37
N ASP A 142 1.34 18.29 -8.18
CA ASP A 142 0.15 18.55 -9.01
C ASP A 142 -0.63 19.79 -8.56
N PHE A 143 -0.65 20.08 -7.24
CA PHE A 143 -1.47 21.18 -6.70
C PHE A 143 -0.65 22.39 -6.25
N TYR A 144 0.58 22.17 -5.74
CA TYR A 144 1.37 23.23 -5.12
C TYR A 144 2.65 23.61 -5.88
N GLY A 145 2.79 23.17 -7.14
CA GLY A 145 3.93 23.52 -7.98
C GLY A 145 5.28 23.01 -7.47
N GLY A 146 5.27 21.86 -6.80
CA GLY A 146 6.45 21.14 -6.37
C GLY A 146 6.78 21.26 -4.87
N ARG A 147 5.98 22.00 -4.08
CA ARG A 147 6.26 22.22 -2.65
C ARG A 147 4.98 22.31 -1.82
N LEU A 148 4.91 21.53 -0.74
CA LEU A 148 3.81 21.63 0.21
C LEU A 148 3.81 22.99 0.94
N PRO A 149 2.63 23.56 1.23
CA PRO A 149 2.53 24.83 1.96
C PRO A 149 2.95 24.73 3.42
N VAL A 150 2.82 23.54 4.02
CA VAL A 150 3.27 23.25 5.39
C VAL A 150 4.28 22.13 5.35
N HIS A 151 5.44 22.35 5.99
CA HIS A 151 6.47 21.34 6.10
C HIS A 151 5.99 20.11 6.87
N VAL A 152 6.10 18.94 6.25
CA VAL A 152 5.75 17.66 6.89
C VAL A 152 7.01 16.99 7.41
N ARG A 153 7.10 16.82 8.72
CA ARG A 153 8.21 16.12 9.36
C ARG A 153 7.76 14.78 9.90
N LEU A 154 8.35 13.71 9.39
CA LEU A 154 8.16 12.36 9.90
C LEU A 154 9.22 12.06 10.97
N ILE A 155 8.78 11.63 12.14
CA ILE A 155 9.65 11.12 13.21
C ILE A 155 9.36 9.63 13.30
N LEU A 156 10.26 8.83 12.75
CA LEU A 156 10.10 7.39 12.59
C LEU A 156 10.90 6.70 13.69
N ASP A 157 10.31 6.68 14.88
CA ASP A 157 10.90 6.00 16.03
C ASP A 157 10.78 4.48 15.86
N GLU A 158 11.77 3.74 16.32
CA GLU A 158 11.87 2.29 16.13
C GLU A 158 11.61 1.87 14.67
N PHE A 159 12.25 2.58 13.72
CA PHE A 159 11.99 2.44 12.28
C PHE A 159 12.04 0.99 11.79
N ALA A 160 12.86 0.16 12.43
CA ALA A 160 12.94 -1.27 12.12
C ALA A 160 11.62 -2.01 12.36
N ASN A 161 10.76 -1.53 13.26
CA ASN A 161 9.49 -2.16 13.59
C ASN A 161 8.38 -1.83 12.59
N ILE A 162 8.56 -0.78 11.77
CA ILE A 162 7.58 -0.45 10.70
C ILE A 162 7.59 -1.52 9.60
N GLY A 163 8.70 -2.27 9.47
CA GLY A 163 8.91 -3.16 8.34
C GLY A 163 9.47 -2.42 7.11
N GLN A 164 9.44 -3.08 5.96
CA GLN A 164 9.96 -2.48 4.73
C GLN A 164 8.91 -1.60 4.06
N ILE A 165 9.14 -0.29 4.04
CA ILE A 165 8.36 0.64 3.21
C ILE A 165 8.83 0.48 1.75
N PRO A 166 7.94 0.13 0.81
CA PRO A 166 8.31 -0.05 -0.59
C PRO A 166 8.99 1.19 -1.19
N ASN A 167 10.10 1.01 -1.91
CA ASN A 167 10.86 2.09 -2.58
C ASN A 167 11.32 3.23 -1.66
N PHE A 168 11.47 3.00 -0.36
CA PHE A 168 11.84 4.04 0.60
C PHE A 168 13.20 4.71 0.27
N ASP A 169 14.14 3.95 -0.28
CA ASP A 169 15.43 4.43 -0.78
C ASP A 169 15.28 5.54 -1.84
N LYS A 170 14.28 5.40 -2.72
CA LYS A 170 13.96 6.40 -3.75
C LYS A 170 13.18 7.57 -3.15
N LEU A 171 12.23 7.28 -2.28
CA LEU A 171 11.42 8.30 -1.61
C LEU A 171 12.29 9.26 -0.82
N ILE A 172 13.17 8.76 0.05
CA ILE A 172 14.02 9.60 0.89
C ILE A 172 14.92 10.54 0.08
N ALA A 173 15.29 10.15 -1.16
CA ALA A 173 16.07 10.98 -2.05
C ALA A 173 15.29 12.15 -2.66
N THR A 174 13.96 12.08 -2.70
CA THR A 174 13.11 13.01 -3.46
C THR A 174 12.24 13.92 -2.59
N ILE A 175 11.95 13.53 -1.36
CA ILE A 175 10.98 14.22 -0.47
C ILE A 175 11.42 15.63 -0.06
N ARG A 176 12.72 15.89 0.02
CA ARG A 176 13.28 17.18 0.49
C ARG A 176 12.77 18.38 -0.32
N SER A 177 12.76 18.29 -1.64
CA SER A 177 12.28 19.37 -2.51
C SER A 177 10.81 19.71 -2.30
N ARG A 178 10.02 18.77 -1.77
CA ARG A 178 8.58 18.87 -1.56
C ARG A 178 8.18 19.32 -0.16
N GLU A 179 9.12 19.85 0.63
CA GLU A 179 8.91 20.22 2.04
C GLU A 179 8.56 19.02 2.94
N ILE A 180 9.15 17.86 2.67
CA ILE A 180 8.99 16.67 3.50
C ILE A 180 10.37 16.26 4.04
N SER A 181 10.45 15.96 5.32
CA SER A 181 11.66 15.43 5.95
C SER A 181 11.38 14.22 6.83
N ALA A 182 12.37 13.36 6.99
CA ALA A 182 12.27 12.18 7.84
C ALA A 182 13.42 12.15 8.84
N SER A 183 13.10 11.86 10.10
CA SER A 183 14.06 11.50 11.14
C SER A 183 13.92 10.01 11.40
N ILE A 184 14.91 9.24 10.99
CA ILE A 184 14.95 7.78 11.14
C ILE A 184 15.69 7.45 12.43
N ILE A 185 15.04 6.78 13.37
CA ILE A 185 15.62 6.41 14.66
C ILE A 185 15.76 4.89 14.70
N LEU A 186 16.97 4.45 15.00
CA LEU A 186 17.36 3.03 15.02
C LEU A 186 18.20 2.76 16.27
N GLN A 187 18.12 1.54 16.78
CA GLN A 187 19.02 1.07 17.83
C GLN A 187 20.40 0.72 17.28
N SER A 188 20.45 0.28 16.00
CA SER A 188 21.70 0.01 15.28
C SER A 188 21.53 0.11 13.78
N GLN A 189 22.60 0.43 13.04
CA GLN A 189 22.58 0.43 11.57
C GLN A 189 22.37 -0.97 10.98
N SER A 190 22.70 -2.01 11.72
CA SER A 190 22.47 -3.39 11.29
C SER A 190 21.00 -3.73 11.10
N GLN A 191 20.08 -3.09 11.85
CA GLN A 191 18.65 -3.21 11.67
C GLN A 191 18.22 -2.72 10.26
N LEU A 192 18.74 -1.58 9.83
CA LEU A 192 18.46 -1.04 8.50
C LEU A 192 18.96 -1.98 7.39
N LYS A 193 20.16 -2.52 7.54
CA LYS A 193 20.74 -3.48 6.58
C LYS A 193 19.97 -4.79 6.51
N THR A 194 19.38 -5.25 7.62
CA THR A 194 18.56 -6.45 7.63
C THR A 194 17.29 -6.27 6.80
N ILE A 195 16.65 -5.10 6.87
CA ILE A 195 15.37 -4.82 6.20
C ILE A 195 15.59 -4.40 4.74
N TYR A 196 16.50 -3.46 4.50
CA TYR A 196 16.68 -2.80 3.19
C TYR A 196 17.86 -3.35 2.39
N LYS A 197 18.67 -4.26 2.96
CA LYS A 197 19.83 -4.88 2.29
C LYS A 197 20.74 -3.81 1.66
N ASP A 198 21.00 -3.93 0.36
CA ASP A 198 21.87 -3.02 -0.38
C ASP A 198 21.32 -1.58 -0.44
N ALA A 199 20.01 -1.40 -0.35
CA ALA A 199 19.38 -0.08 -0.33
C ALA A 199 19.63 0.68 0.99
N ALA A 200 20.07 0.01 2.06
CA ALA A 200 20.35 0.65 3.35
C ALA A 200 21.40 1.75 3.24
N ASP A 201 22.48 1.52 2.48
CA ASP A 201 23.55 2.51 2.29
C ASP A 201 23.05 3.73 1.51
N THR A 202 22.11 3.54 0.58
CA THR A 202 21.45 4.64 -0.14
C THR A 202 20.58 5.47 0.82
N ILE A 203 19.85 4.83 1.73
CA ILE A 203 19.01 5.52 2.72
C ILE A 203 19.89 6.38 3.63
N VAL A 204 20.96 5.80 4.18
CA VAL A 204 21.92 6.54 5.03
C VAL A 204 22.57 7.70 4.27
N GLY A 205 22.97 7.46 3.01
CA GLY A 205 23.60 8.48 2.17
C GLY A 205 22.69 9.66 1.82
N ASN A 206 21.37 9.50 1.88
CA ASN A 206 20.38 10.58 1.70
C ASN A 206 20.00 11.30 3.00
N CYS A 207 20.54 10.89 4.15
CA CYS A 207 20.39 11.61 5.40
C CYS A 207 21.48 12.68 5.51
N ASP A 208 21.11 13.95 5.62
CA ASP A 208 22.05 15.09 5.73
C ASP A 208 22.89 15.01 7.03
N SER A 209 22.36 14.38 8.07
CA SER A 209 23.01 14.28 9.37
C SER A 209 22.80 12.91 9.98
N THR A 210 23.85 12.40 10.60
CA THR A 210 23.79 11.19 11.44
C THR A 210 24.19 11.56 12.86
N LEU A 211 23.28 11.32 13.82
CA LEU A 211 23.52 11.55 15.23
C LEU A 211 23.72 10.20 15.94
N PHE A 212 24.88 10.01 16.54
CA PHE A 212 25.18 8.84 17.38
C PHE A 212 25.12 9.24 18.85
N LEU A 213 24.17 8.66 19.58
CA LEU A 213 23.93 8.97 20.99
C LEU A 213 24.77 8.10 21.96
N GLY A 214 25.65 7.27 21.45
CA GLY A 214 26.50 6.38 22.22
C GLY A 214 26.03 4.92 22.21
N GLY A 215 26.92 4.02 22.60
CA GLY A 215 26.67 2.58 22.62
C GLY A 215 27.95 1.79 22.35
N LYS A 216 27.82 0.45 22.25
CA LYS A 216 28.92 -0.45 21.94
C LYS A 216 29.09 -0.75 20.45
N GLU A 217 28.26 -0.17 19.60
CA GLU A 217 28.35 -0.40 18.15
C GLU A 217 29.60 0.29 17.60
N LYS A 218 30.34 -0.44 16.80
CA LYS A 218 31.49 0.14 16.07
C LYS A 218 30.92 0.87 14.86
N SER A 219 31.17 2.16 14.78
CA SER A 219 30.92 3.00 13.60
C SER A 219 31.61 2.46 12.35
#